data_76a7d63060a771768188ced0bd398a29
#
_entry.id   76a7d63060a771768188ced0bd398a29
#
_cell.length_a   1.000
_cell.length_b   1.000
_cell.length_c   1.000
_cell.angle_alpha   90.00
_cell.angle_beta   90.00
_cell.angle_gamma   90.00
#
_symmetry.space_group_name_H-M   'P 1'
#
loop_
_entity.id
_entity.type
_entity.pdbx_description
1 polymer ?
#
loop_
_entity_poly.entity_id
_entity_poly.type
_entity_poly.pdbx_seq_one_letter_code
_entity_poly.pdbx_strand_id
1 'polypeptide(L)'
;VDGVLYDPPYSPRQVSECYNDVGYTVTWDTTKASFWGNHKREISRIVKIGGKVITFGWNSGGIGYKYGFEIERILLVPHGGWHNDTICTVEVKTHEGDYHKKVAESNERKKENTMITSTDKLLIEKLKSLPVDYWDFREDDTKEYTHGLHNYPAMMVCPISRNIIRLIKELQLVHALLDPFAGSGTVLVEGMLSGIETVAGNDINPLALLLTKVKTTPIRHDLLA
;
A
#
# COMPACT_ATOMS: atom_id res chain seq x y z
N VAL A 1 11.59 -0.27 8.59
CA VAL A 1 11.49 0.17 7.19
C VAL A 1 11.06 1.63 7.10
N ASP A 2 11.35 2.29 5.98
CA ASP A 2 11.03 3.71 5.76
C ASP A 2 9.60 3.92 5.26
N GLY A 3 9.00 2.88 4.64
CA GLY A 3 7.63 2.95 4.17
C GLY A 3 7.00 1.59 3.92
N VAL A 4 5.67 1.60 3.90
CA VAL A 4 4.82 0.43 3.60
C VAL A 4 3.69 0.88 2.68
N LEU A 5 3.41 0.10 1.64
CA LEU A 5 2.17 0.17 0.88
C LEU A 5 1.25 -0.93 1.40
N TYR A 6 0.07 -0.55 1.84
CA TYR A 6 -0.88 -1.44 2.50
C TYR A 6 -2.20 -1.46 1.74
N ASP A 7 -2.41 -2.52 0.97
CA ASP A 7 -3.63 -2.72 0.16
C ASP A 7 -4.37 -3.99 0.63
N PRO A 8 -5.07 -3.94 1.76
CA PRO A 8 -5.84 -5.08 2.24
C PRO A 8 -7.12 -5.27 1.43
N PRO A 9 -7.67 -6.49 1.34
CA PRO A 9 -9.02 -6.70 0.84
C PRO A 9 -10.01 -5.80 1.59
N TYR A 10 -10.88 -5.10 0.85
CA TYR A 10 -11.67 -3.99 1.41
C TYR A 10 -12.89 -4.44 2.22
N SER A 11 -13.30 -5.69 2.08
CA SER A 11 -14.46 -6.22 2.79
C SER A 11 -14.36 -7.72 3.05
N PRO A 12 -15.10 -8.25 4.05
CA PRO A 12 -15.23 -9.69 4.26
C PRO A 12 -15.72 -10.46 3.01
N ARG A 13 -16.56 -9.82 2.20
CA ARG A 13 -17.06 -10.40 0.96
C ARG A 13 -15.91 -10.56 -0.06
N GLN A 14 -15.08 -9.55 -0.25
CA GLN A 14 -13.92 -9.65 -1.13
C GLN A 14 -12.91 -10.71 -0.65
N VAL A 15 -12.67 -10.79 0.66
CA VAL A 15 -11.85 -11.88 1.23
C VAL A 15 -12.46 -13.23 0.84
N SER A 16 -13.78 -13.40 1.00
CA SER A 16 -14.46 -14.64 0.64
C SER A 16 -14.39 -14.95 -0.85
N GLU A 17 -14.71 -13.98 -1.70
CA GLU A 17 -14.71 -14.16 -3.15
C GLU A 17 -13.29 -14.47 -3.68
N CYS A 18 -12.28 -13.69 -3.27
CA CYS A 18 -10.91 -13.87 -3.79
C CYS A 18 -10.24 -15.16 -3.28
N TYR A 19 -10.51 -15.57 -2.06
CA TYR A 19 -9.76 -16.68 -1.45
C TYR A 19 -10.47 -18.04 -1.57
N ASN A 20 -11.80 -18.08 -1.58
CA ASN A 20 -12.53 -19.33 -1.83
C ASN A 20 -12.30 -19.86 -3.25
N ASP A 21 -12.21 -18.98 -4.25
CA ASP A 21 -11.99 -19.35 -5.65
C ASP A 21 -10.63 -20.02 -5.88
N VAL A 22 -9.66 -19.79 -5.00
CA VAL A 22 -8.33 -20.41 -5.05
C VAL A 22 -8.17 -21.57 -4.04
N GLY A 23 -9.28 -22.05 -3.49
CA GLY A 23 -9.31 -23.23 -2.61
C GLY A 23 -8.88 -22.95 -1.15
N TYR A 24 -8.78 -21.69 -0.75
CA TYR A 24 -8.54 -21.32 0.65
C TYR A 24 -9.86 -21.15 1.39
N THR A 25 -10.04 -21.88 2.49
CA THR A 25 -11.25 -21.77 3.30
C THR A 25 -11.24 -20.49 4.11
N VAL A 26 -12.05 -19.51 3.74
CA VAL A 26 -12.26 -18.29 4.52
C VAL A 26 -13.08 -18.63 5.75
N THR A 27 -12.56 -18.31 6.92
CA THR A 27 -13.20 -18.52 8.20
C THR A 27 -13.73 -17.21 8.77
N TRP A 28 -14.62 -17.29 9.74
CA TRP A 28 -15.08 -16.14 10.52
C TRP A 28 -13.92 -15.34 11.11
N ASP A 29 -12.82 -16.00 11.48
CA ASP A 29 -11.66 -15.35 12.08
C ASP A 29 -10.88 -14.47 11.08
N THR A 30 -10.82 -14.84 9.80
CA THR A 30 -10.14 -14.06 8.75
C THR A 30 -10.93 -12.84 8.29
N THR A 31 -12.18 -12.70 8.71
CA THR A 31 -13.06 -11.57 8.37
C THR A 31 -13.32 -10.63 9.54
N LYS A 32 -12.79 -10.94 10.74
CA LYS A 32 -12.94 -10.10 11.93
C LYS A 32 -12.05 -8.86 11.90
N ALA A 33 -12.49 -7.80 12.56
CA ALA A 33 -11.68 -6.60 12.77
C ALA A 33 -10.36 -6.87 13.51
N SER A 34 -10.29 -7.92 14.33
CA SER A 34 -9.06 -8.34 15.02
C SER A 34 -7.99 -8.85 14.08
N PHE A 35 -8.35 -9.48 12.97
CA PHE A 35 -7.42 -9.91 11.94
C PHE A 35 -6.65 -8.70 11.36
N TRP A 36 -7.36 -7.67 10.95
CA TRP A 36 -6.77 -6.41 10.47
C TRP A 36 -5.97 -5.69 11.55
N GLY A 37 -6.41 -5.79 12.80
CA GLY A 37 -5.68 -5.25 13.95
C GLY A 37 -4.31 -5.87 14.13
N ASN A 38 -4.13 -7.15 13.81
CA ASN A 38 -2.83 -7.83 13.87
C ASN A 38 -1.87 -7.27 12.80
N HIS A 39 -2.35 -7.11 11.56
CA HIS A 39 -1.56 -6.52 10.48
C HIS A 39 -1.11 -5.10 10.82
N LYS A 40 -2.03 -4.27 11.30
CA LYS A 40 -1.72 -2.89 11.70
C LYS A 40 -0.68 -2.82 12.84
N ARG A 41 -0.69 -3.78 13.77
CA ARG A 41 0.36 -3.90 14.81
C ARG A 41 1.71 -4.22 14.23
N GLU A 42 1.78 -5.17 13.28
CA GLU A 42 3.04 -5.52 12.63
C GLU A 42 3.58 -4.37 11.78
N ILE A 43 2.74 -3.68 11.03
CA ILE A 43 3.12 -2.47 10.29
C ILE A 43 3.70 -1.43 11.27
N SER A 44 3.03 -1.22 12.40
CA SER A 44 3.53 -0.31 13.43
C SER A 44 4.90 -0.74 13.98
N ARG A 45 5.11 -2.02 14.19
CA ARG A 45 6.38 -2.55 14.72
C ARG A 45 7.55 -2.33 13.76
N ILE A 46 7.33 -2.47 12.46
CA ILE A 46 8.42 -2.46 11.46
C ILE A 46 8.70 -1.08 10.87
N VAL A 47 7.72 -0.17 10.85
CA VAL A 47 7.91 1.19 10.33
C VAL A 47 8.64 2.04 11.39
N LYS A 48 9.67 2.77 10.97
CA LYS A 48 10.42 3.71 11.84
C LYS A 48 9.58 4.94 12.14
N ILE A 49 9.89 5.64 13.23
CA ILE A 49 9.38 7.00 13.46
C ILE A 49 9.79 7.86 12.26
N GLY A 50 8.87 8.65 11.73
CA GLY A 50 9.01 9.41 10.48
C GLY A 50 8.80 8.61 9.20
N GLY A 51 8.71 7.28 9.28
CA GLY A 51 8.35 6.43 8.15
C GLY A 51 6.88 6.56 7.76
N LYS A 52 6.56 6.26 6.51
CA LYS A 52 5.23 6.50 5.95
C LYS A 52 4.52 5.20 5.59
N VAL A 53 3.19 5.22 5.71
CA VAL A 53 2.33 4.16 5.21
C VAL A 53 1.32 4.77 4.25
N ILE A 54 1.15 4.13 3.10
CA ILE A 54 0.06 4.45 2.17
C ILE A 54 -0.91 3.29 2.20
N THR A 55 -2.11 3.56 2.67
CA THR A 55 -3.20 2.58 2.74
C THR A 55 -4.15 2.82 1.58
N PHE A 56 -4.51 1.75 0.89
CA PHE A 56 -5.55 1.77 -0.15
C PHE A 56 -6.82 1.14 0.41
N GLY A 57 -7.98 1.70 0.07
CA GLY A 57 -9.23 1.16 0.59
C GLY A 57 -10.46 1.96 0.19
N TRP A 58 -11.61 1.57 0.75
CA TRP A 58 -12.89 2.29 0.57
C TRP A 58 -13.18 3.29 1.69
N ASN A 59 -12.25 3.46 2.62
CA ASN A 59 -12.36 4.41 3.71
C ASN A 59 -10.99 5.01 4.03
N SER A 60 -11.00 6.13 4.72
CA SER A 60 -9.79 6.86 5.12
C SER A 60 -9.28 6.46 6.52
N GLY A 61 -9.65 5.29 7.02
CA GLY A 61 -9.29 4.88 8.38
C GLY A 61 -7.82 4.52 8.57
N GLY A 62 -7.09 4.24 7.49
CA GLY A 62 -5.66 3.97 7.49
C GLY A 62 -5.20 2.94 8.54
N ILE A 63 -3.97 3.09 8.99
CA ILE A 63 -3.39 2.32 10.12
C ILE A 63 -3.97 2.88 11.43
N GLY A 64 -3.86 4.18 11.63
CA GLY A 64 -4.52 4.94 12.68
C GLY A 64 -3.65 5.27 13.90
N TYR A 65 -4.08 6.30 14.61
CA TYR A 65 -3.35 6.90 15.72
C TYR A 65 -2.95 5.92 16.84
N LYS A 66 -3.83 5.00 17.21
CA LYS A 66 -3.53 3.99 18.24
C LYS A 66 -2.35 3.07 17.91
N TYR A 67 -1.96 3.03 16.65
CA TYR A 67 -0.80 2.28 16.15
C TYR A 67 0.41 3.18 15.92
N GLY A 68 0.34 4.45 16.27
CA GLY A 68 1.43 5.41 16.15
C GLY A 68 1.42 6.25 14.89
N PHE A 69 0.34 6.23 14.11
CA PHE A 69 0.27 6.91 12.82
C PHE A 69 -0.74 8.05 12.81
N GLU A 70 -0.33 9.14 12.17
CA GLU A 70 -1.18 10.31 11.90
C GLU A 70 -1.36 10.50 10.41
N ILE A 71 -2.59 10.83 10.00
CA ILE A 71 -2.94 11.07 8.61
C ILE A 71 -2.33 12.40 8.16
N GLU A 72 -1.50 12.35 7.13
CA GLU A 72 -0.98 13.54 6.46
C GLU A 72 -1.87 13.94 5.29
N ARG A 73 -2.33 12.96 4.49
CA ARG A 73 -3.06 13.19 3.25
C ARG A 73 -4.07 12.10 2.99
N ILE A 74 -5.11 12.51 2.29
CA ILE A 74 -6.09 11.60 1.70
C ILE A 74 -6.22 11.99 0.24
N LEU A 75 -6.11 10.99 -0.65
CA LEU A 75 -6.31 11.12 -2.08
C LEU A 75 -7.48 10.22 -2.49
N LEU A 76 -8.46 10.77 -3.18
CA LEU A 76 -9.48 9.99 -3.86
C LEU A 76 -9.02 9.73 -5.29
N VAL A 77 -8.95 8.45 -5.66
CA VAL A 77 -8.66 8.01 -7.02
C VAL A 77 -9.97 7.49 -7.63
N PRO A 78 -10.63 8.28 -8.48
CA PRO A 78 -11.86 7.86 -9.11
C PRO A 78 -11.57 6.80 -10.19
N HIS A 79 -12.26 5.69 -10.09
CA HIS A 79 -12.29 4.66 -11.12
C HIS A 79 -13.55 4.83 -11.94
N GLY A 80 -13.44 5.26 -13.18
CA GLY A 80 -14.59 5.40 -14.07
C GLY A 80 -15.30 4.05 -14.30
N GLY A 81 -16.64 4.07 -14.39
CA GLY A 81 -17.42 2.91 -14.78
C GLY A 81 -17.85 1.99 -13.64
N TRP A 82 -17.51 0.70 -13.72
CA TRP A 82 -18.05 -0.36 -12.87
C TRP A 82 -17.27 -0.62 -11.57
N HIS A 83 -16.23 0.13 -11.29
CA HIS A 83 -15.37 -0.06 -10.12
C HIS A 83 -15.59 1.02 -9.08
N ASN A 84 -15.47 0.63 -7.81
CA ASN A 84 -15.51 1.59 -6.70
C ASN A 84 -14.25 2.45 -6.68
N ASP A 85 -14.38 3.71 -6.32
CA ASP A 85 -13.26 4.62 -6.14
C ASP A 85 -12.31 4.11 -5.03
N THR A 86 -11.02 4.36 -5.19
CA THR A 86 -10.01 4.03 -4.19
C THR A 86 -9.65 5.25 -3.38
N ILE A 87 -9.69 5.13 -2.06
CA ILE A 87 -9.17 6.13 -1.14
C ILE A 87 -7.75 5.74 -0.74
N CYS A 88 -6.78 6.58 -1.10
CA CYS A 88 -5.40 6.45 -0.67
C CYS A 88 -5.18 7.32 0.56
N THR A 89 -4.84 6.71 1.70
CA THR A 89 -4.53 7.43 2.93
C THR A 89 -3.04 7.37 3.18
N VAL A 90 -2.38 8.52 3.23
CA VAL A 90 -0.97 8.65 3.57
C VAL A 90 -0.86 9.01 5.04
N GLU A 91 -0.13 8.20 5.79
CA GLU A 91 0.09 8.36 7.22
C GLU A 91 1.58 8.37 7.53
N VAL A 92 1.98 9.13 8.54
CA VAL A 92 3.33 9.15 9.09
C VAL A 92 3.35 8.55 10.48
N LYS A 93 4.37 7.75 10.79
CA LYS A 93 4.57 7.26 12.16
C LYS A 93 5.19 8.37 13.02
N THR A 94 4.41 8.92 13.93
CA THR A 94 4.81 10.02 14.81
C THR A 94 5.26 9.57 16.20
N HIS A 95 4.77 8.40 16.63
CA HIS A 95 5.08 7.84 17.96
C HIS A 95 5.00 6.30 17.95
N GLU A 96 5.49 5.66 19.00
CA GLU A 96 5.27 4.22 19.17
C GLU A 96 3.81 3.95 19.51
N GLY A 97 3.20 3.01 18.79
CA GLY A 97 1.79 2.67 18.99
C GLY A 97 1.53 2.11 20.39
N ASP A 98 0.53 2.64 21.04
CA ASP A 98 0.10 2.19 22.36
C ASP A 98 -1.17 1.35 22.25
N TYR A 99 -0.98 0.05 22.22
CA TYR A 99 -2.10 -0.89 22.06
C TYR A 99 -2.88 -1.14 23.36
N HIS A 100 -2.38 -0.64 24.48
CA HIS A 100 -2.89 -0.96 25.82
C HIS A 100 -3.39 0.26 26.60
N LYS A 101 -3.02 1.49 26.25
CA LYS A 101 -3.50 2.68 26.93
C LYS A 101 -4.89 3.07 26.48
N LYS A 102 -5.76 3.24 27.47
CA LYS A 102 -7.13 3.70 27.28
C LYS A 102 -7.16 5.13 26.74
N VAL A 103 -8.14 5.38 25.90
CA VAL A 103 -8.49 6.59 25.15
C VAL A 103 -8.43 7.93 25.96
N ALA A 104 -8.14 7.92 27.26
CA ALA A 104 -8.18 9.12 28.12
C ALA A 104 -7.11 10.17 27.79
N GLU A 105 -5.94 9.78 27.23
CA GLU A 105 -4.86 10.73 26.92
C GLU A 105 -4.97 11.36 25.52
N SER A 106 -5.88 10.87 24.68
CA SER A 106 -5.99 11.31 23.28
C SER A 106 -6.51 12.74 23.10
N ASN A 107 -7.11 13.32 24.14
CA ASN A 107 -7.72 14.66 24.06
C ASN A 107 -6.77 15.82 24.39
N GLU A 108 -5.66 15.58 25.05
CA GLU A 108 -4.70 16.65 25.40
C GLU A 108 -3.67 16.95 24.30
N ARG A 109 -3.30 15.95 23.47
CA ARG A 109 -2.29 16.13 22.42
C ARG A 109 -2.82 16.70 21.10
N LYS A 110 -4.11 16.89 20.92
CA LYS A 110 -4.69 17.54 19.73
C LYS A 110 -4.30 19.02 19.54
N LYS A 111 -3.54 19.59 20.46
CA LYS A 111 -3.07 21.00 20.40
C LYS A 111 -1.60 21.18 20.01
N GLU A 112 -0.80 20.14 19.95
CA GLU A 112 0.56 20.28 19.42
C GLU A 112 0.53 20.17 17.89
N ASN A 113 0.77 21.31 17.28
CA ASN A 113 0.93 21.52 15.84
C ASN A 113 1.82 20.42 15.27
N THR A 114 1.26 19.49 14.49
CA THR A 114 2.05 18.57 13.66
C THR A 114 2.86 19.45 12.71
N MET A 115 4.14 19.62 12.97
CA MET A 115 5.01 20.42 12.10
C MET A 115 5.11 19.71 10.77
N ILE A 116 4.43 20.24 9.76
CA ILE A 116 4.57 19.82 8.37
C ILE A 116 6.03 19.99 7.98
N THR A 117 6.71 18.90 7.66
CA THR A 117 8.11 18.94 7.28
C THR A 117 8.30 19.67 5.95
N SER A 118 9.54 20.08 5.65
CA SER A 118 9.85 20.68 4.34
C SER A 118 9.52 19.72 3.19
N THR A 119 9.79 18.43 3.37
CA THR A 119 9.47 17.36 2.40
C THR A 119 7.97 17.24 2.16
N ASP A 120 7.15 17.34 3.22
CA ASP A 120 5.70 17.28 3.09
C ASP A 120 5.13 18.47 2.31
N LYS A 121 5.67 19.66 2.55
CA LYS A 121 5.29 20.85 1.78
C LYS A 121 5.59 20.67 0.30
N LEU A 122 6.78 20.17 -0.03
CA LEU A 122 7.16 19.88 -1.41
C LEU A 122 6.26 18.82 -2.06
N LEU A 123 5.91 17.76 -1.32
CA LEU A 123 4.98 16.75 -1.81
C LEU A 123 3.60 17.33 -2.10
N ILE A 124 3.09 18.17 -1.19
CA ILE A 124 1.79 18.84 -1.36
C ILE A 124 1.80 19.74 -2.60
N GLU A 125 2.84 20.57 -2.74
CA GLU A 125 2.97 21.46 -3.88
C GLU A 125 3.04 20.67 -5.18
N LYS A 126 3.81 19.58 -5.18
CA LYS A 126 3.93 18.70 -6.33
C LYS A 126 2.60 18.04 -6.69
N LEU A 127 1.88 17.48 -5.70
CA LEU A 127 0.56 16.88 -5.92
C LEU A 127 -0.46 17.90 -6.45
N LYS A 128 -0.43 19.15 -5.95
CA LYS A 128 -1.30 20.23 -6.44
C LYS A 128 -0.97 20.68 -7.85
N SER A 129 0.28 20.54 -8.28
CA SER A 129 0.73 20.93 -9.61
C SER A 129 0.46 19.86 -10.69
N LEU A 130 0.02 18.66 -10.29
CA LEU A 130 -0.30 17.61 -11.25
C LEU A 130 -1.54 17.99 -12.08
N PRO A 131 -1.57 17.63 -13.37
CA PRO A 131 -2.76 17.78 -14.19
C PRO A 131 -3.97 17.06 -13.57
N VAL A 132 -5.17 17.55 -13.88
CA VAL A 132 -6.44 16.97 -13.36
C VAL A 132 -6.60 15.52 -13.78
N ASP A 133 -6.09 15.14 -14.94
CA ASP A 133 -6.14 13.81 -15.56
C ASP A 133 -4.90 12.95 -15.24
N TYR A 134 -4.00 13.42 -14.40
CA TYR A 134 -2.75 12.71 -14.07
C TYR A 134 -2.98 11.27 -13.54
N TRP A 135 -4.11 11.03 -12.92
CA TRP A 135 -4.52 9.74 -12.39
C TRP A 135 -5.54 9.01 -13.28
N ASP A 136 -5.76 9.50 -14.51
CA ASP A 136 -6.59 8.81 -15.50
C ASP A 136 -5.69 7.89 -16.36
N PHE A 137 -5.78 6.59 -16.12
CA PHE A 137 -4.96 5.58 -16.77
C PHE A 137 -5.73 4.77 -17.84
N ARG A 138 -6.77 5.35 -18.45
CA ARG A 138 -7.61 4.63 -19.41
C ARG A 138 -6.86 4.20 -20.67
N GLU A 139 -5.87 5.00 -21.07
CA GLU A 139 -5.07 4.75 -22.26
C GLU A 139 -3.73 4.04 -21.93
N ASP A 140 -3.43 3.81 -20.66
CA ASP A 140 -2.17 3.23 -20.24
C ASP A 140 -2.13 1.70 -20.44
N ASP A 141 -1.00 1.19 -20.88
CA ASP A 141 -0.76 -0.25 -20.90
C ASP A 141 -0.53 -0.78 -19.47
N THR A 142 -1.56 -1.41 -18.94
CA THR A 142 -1.52 -2.02 -17.60
C THR A 142 -0.90 -3.41 -17.60
N LYS A 143 -0.43 -3.90 -18.76
CA LYS A 143 0.16 -5.24 -18.94
C LYS A 143 1.65 -5.21 -19.27
N GLU A 144 2.27 -4.03 -19.22
CA GLU A 144 3.72 -3.89 -19.42
C GLU A 144 4.54 -4.81 -18.51
N TYR A 145 5.73 -5.17 -18.95
CA TYR A 145 6.66 -6.05 -18.23
C TYR A 145 6.00 -7.38 -17.84
N THR A 146 6.05 -7.73 -16.56
CA THR A 146 5.47 -8.97 -16.05
C THR A 146 4.02 -8.82 -15.55
N HIS A 147 3.43 -7.61 -15.63
CA HIS A 147 2.07 -7.38 -15.13
C HIS A 147 1.01 -8.19 -15.87
N GLY A 148 1.18 -8.37 -17.17
CA GLY A 148 0.28 -9.14 -18.02
C GLY A 148 0.43 -10.67 -17.93
N LEU A 149 1.35 -11.19 -17.11
CA LEU A 149 1.66 -12.62 -17.06
C LEU A 149 0.45 -13.49 -16.65
N HIS A 150 -0.40 -12.97 -15.75
CA HIS A 150 -1.57 -13.68 -15.26
C HIS A 150 -2.65 -12.69 -14.83
N ASN A 151 -3.91 -12.97 -15.18
CA ASN A 151 -5.06 -12.21 -14.69
C ASN A 151 -5.39 -12.66 -13.26
N TYR A 152 -4.90 -11.91 -12.28
CA TYR A 152 -5.20 -12.16 -10.87
C TYR A 152 -6.33 -11.24 -10.40
N PRO A 153 -7.34 -11.75 -9.67
CA PRO A 153 -8.45 -10.93 -9.19
C PRO A 153 -7.99 -9.73 -8.36
N ALA A 154 -8.64 -8.59 -8.53
CA ALA A 154 -8.37 -7.37 -7.78
C ALA A 154 -6.91 -6.88 -7.84
N MET A 155 -6.23 -7.04 -8.98
CA MET A 155 -4.90 -6.46 -9.18
C MET A 155 -4.96 -4.94 -9.12
N MET A 156 -3.93 -4.35 -8.47
CA MET A 156 -3.69 -2.92 -8.56
C MET A 156 -3.29 -2.54 -9.99
N VAL A 157 -3.74 -1.40 -10.45
CA VAL A 157 -3.32 -0.82 -11.74
C VAL A 157 -1.89 -0.32 -11.60
N CYS A 158 -0.95 -0.90 -12.35
CA CYS A 158 0.49 -0.65 -12.18
C CYS A 158 0.91 0.83 -12.29
N PRO A 159 0.36 1.69 -13.18
CA PRO A 159 0.66 3.12 -13.19
C PRO A 159 0.41 3.83 -11.86
N ILE A 160 -0.56 3.40 -11.05
CA ILE A 160 -0.80 3.98 -9.71
C ILE A 160 0.44 3.78 -8.83
N SER A 161 0.87 2.53 -8.67
CA SER A 161 2.07 2.19 -7.87
C SER A 161 3.31 2.90 -8.40
N ARG A 162 3.52 2.87 -9.71
CA ARG A 162 4.63 3.54 -10.41
C ARG A 162 4.71 5.02 -10.08
N ASN A 163 3.59 5.73 -10.25
CA ASN A 163 3.55 7.17 -10.05
C ASN A 163 3.75 7.55 -8.58
N ILE A 164 3.15 6.81 -7.65
CA ILE A 164 3.33 7.05 -6.22
C ILE A 164 4.80 6.82 -5.82
N ILE A 165 5.39 5.71 -6.22
CA ILE A 165 6.81 5.40 -5.93
C ILE A 165 7.70 6.49 -6.49
N ARG A 166 7.47 6.93 -7.73
CA ARG A 166 8.23 8.01 -8.37
C ARG A 166 8.14 9.31 -7.59
N LEU A 167 6.92 9.74 -7.24
CA LEU A 167 6.70 10.98 -6.49
C LEU A 167 7.42 10.98 -5.14
N ILE A 168 7.38 9.85 -4.43
CA ILE A 168 8.08 9.73 -3.14
C ILE A 168 9.61 9.76 -3.33
N LYS A 169 10.13 9.01 -4.31
CA LYS A 169 11.57 8.97 -4.60
C LYS A 169 12.16 10.31 -5.02
N GLU A 170 11.39 11.16 -5.67
CA GLU A 170 11.83 12.50 -6.03
C GLU A 170 12.00 13.41 -4.80
N LEU A 171 11.40 13.08 -3.68
CA LEU A 171 11.39 13.90 -2.46
C LEU A 171 12.29 13.36 -1.36
N GLN A 172 12.53 12.06 -1.35
CA GLN A 172 13.35 11.40 -0.33
C GLN A 172 13.97 10.10 -0.85
N LEU A 173 15.09 9.69 -0.25
CA LEU A 173 15.68 8.39 -0.53
C LEU A 173 14.78 7.27 0.02
N VAL A 174 14.51 6.28 -0.83
CA VAL A 174 13.75 5.07 -0.48
C VAL A 174 14.63 3.86 -0.76
N HIS A 175 15.07 3.17 0.28
CA HIS A 175 15.93 1.99 0.17
C HIS A 175 15.14 0.68 0.25
N ALA A 176 13.99 0.68 0.92
CA ALA A 176 13.20 -0.51 1.12
C ALA A 176 11.70 -0.26 0.95
N LEU A 177 11.04 -1.19 0.29
CA LEU A 177 9.59 -1.23 0.07
C LEU A 177 9.05 -2.56 0.58
N LEU A 178 7.97 -2.51 1.36
CA LEU A 178 7.23 -3.68 1.80
C LEU A 178 5.77 -3.59 1.36
N ASP A 179 5.29 -4.64 0.70
CA ASP A 179 3.88 -4.87 0.42
C ASP A 179 3.40 -6.11 1.22
N PRO A 180 2.69 -5.93 2.33
CA PRO A 180 2.23 -7.05 3.17
C PRO A 180 1.04 -7.82 2.58
N PHE A 181 0.44 -7.34 1.48
CA PHE A 181 -0.65 -7.98 0.73
C PHE A 181 -0.33 -7.93 -0.77
N ALA A 182 0.77 -8.55 -1.13
CA ALA A 182 1.39 -8.38 -2.45
C ALA A 182 0.51 -8.81 -3.63
N GLY A 183 -0.53 -9.61 -3.40
CA GLY A 183 -1.37 -10.14 -4.47
C GLY A 183 -0.51 -10.78 -5.55
N SER A 184 -0.67 -10.32 -6.79
CA SER A 184 0.17 -10.77 -7.90
C SER A 184 1.51 -10.01 -8.04
N GLY A 185 1.92 -9.21 -7.04
CA GLY A 185 3.22 -8.57 -6.98
C GLY A 185 3.37 -7.27 -7.75
N THR A 186 2.29 -6.59 -8.10
CA THR A 186 2.33 -5.34 -8.89
C THR A 186 3.23 -4.28 -8.24
N VAL A 187 3.05 -4.02 -6.96
CA VAL A 187 3.84 -3.02 -6.20
C VAL A 187 5.31 -3.39 -6.14
N LEU A 188 5.62 -4.69 -6.00
CA LEU A 188 7.00 -5.15 -5.95
C LEU A 188 7.70 -4.99 -7.30
N VAL A 189 7.02 -5.33 -8.39
CA VAL A 189 7.54 -5.13 -9.76
C VAL A 189 7.86 -3.66 -9.99
N GLU A 190 6.93 -2.75 -9.67
CA GLU A 190 7.15 -1.31 -9.82
C GLU A 190 8.26 -0.77 -8.89
N GLY A 191 8.39 -1.34 -7.69
CA GLY A 191 9.50 -1.04 -6.79
C GLY A 191 10.85 -1.41 -7.38
N MET A 192 10.96 -2.61 -7.94
CA MET A 192 12.18 -3.09 -8.63
C MET A 192 12.51 -2.23 -9.86
N LEU A 193 11.51 -1.98 -10.72
CA LEU A 193 11.67 -1.13 -11.91
C LEU A 193 12.10 0.30 -11.54
N SER A 194 11.67 0.77 -10.39
CA SER A 194 12.09 2.07 -9.85
C SER A 194 13.49 2.06 -9.21
N GLY A 195 14.17 0.91 -9.16
CA GLY A 195 15.51 0.79 -8.57
C GLY A 195 15.52 0.90 -7.04
N ILE A 196 14.47 0.44 -6.35
CA ILE A 196 14.49 0.29 -4.90
C ILE A 196 15.34 -0.93 -4.55
N GLU A 197 16.31 -0.76 -3.65
CA GLU A 197 17.33 -1.77 -3.33
C GLU A 197 16.72 -3.05 -2.73
N THR A 198 15.73 -2.88 -1.87
CA THR A 198 15.07 -4.00 -1.20
C THR A 198 13.56 -3.90 -1.40
N VAL A 199 12.97 -4.88 -2.07
CA VAL A 199 11.52 -5.03 -2.14
C VAL A 199 11.12 -6.33 -1.48
N ALA A 200 10.11 -6.28 -0.63
CA ALA A 200 9.59 -7.45 0.07
C ALA A 200 8.06 -7.44 0.01
N GLY A 201 7.48 -8.61 -0.12
CA GLY A 201 6.03 -8.77 -0.12
C GLY A 201 5.62 -10.06 0.57
N ASN A 202 4.41 -10.06 1.07
CA ASN A 202 3.78 -11.25 1.61
C ASN A 202 2.33 -11.31 1.16
N ASP A 203 1.81 -12.50 1.04
CA ASP A 203 0.37 -12.74 0.80
C ASP A 203 -0.03 -14.03 1.49
N ILE A 204 -1.30 -14.13 1.87
CA ILE A 204 -1.84 -15.37 2.46
C ILE A 204 -2.15 -16.41 1.37
N ASN A 205 -2.37 -15.97 0.14
CA ASN A 205 -2.70 -16.83 -0.97
C ASN A 205 -1.44 -17.44 -1.60
N PRO A 206 -1.24 -18.77 -1.58
CA PRO A 206 -0.08 -19.41 -2.18
C PRO A 206 0.09 -19.13 -3.67
N LEU A 207 -1.00 -18.98 -4.42
CA LEU A 207 -0.96 -18.62 -5.84
C LEU A 207 -0.42 -17.18 -6.01
N ALA A 208 -0.86 -16.25 -5.16
CA ALA A 208 -0.34 -14.89 -5.16
C ALA A 208 1.17 -14.87 -4.91
N LEU A 209 1.63 -15.61 -3.90
CA LEU A 209 3.07 -15.74 -3.61
C LEU A 209 3.86 -16.34 -4.79
N LEU A 210 3.31 -17.35 -5.45
CA LEU A 210 3.92 -17.94 -6.63
C LEU A 210 4.02 -16.91 -7.77
N LEU A 211 2.94 -16.21 -8.07
CA LEU A 211 2.90 -15.18 -9.11
C LEU A 211 3.87 -14.04 -8.81
N THR A 212 3.85 -13.56 -7.57
CA THR A 212 4.79 -12.54 -7.10
C THR A 212 6.23 -13.00 -7.29
N LYS A 213 6.58 -14.20 -6.86
CA LYS A 213 7.92 -14.76 -7.01
C LYS A 213 8.33 -14.85 -8.47
N VAL A 214 7.45 -15.35 -9.35
CA VAL A 214 7.75 -15.46 -10.79
C VAL A 214 7.96 -14.07 -11.40
N LYS A 215 7.07 -13.12 -11.12
CA LYS A 215 7.14 -11.76 -11.68
C LYS A 215 8.37 -10.97 -11.22
N THR A 216 8.84 -11.21 -10.00
CA THR A 216 9.97 -10.48 -9.40
C THR A 216 11.31 -11.22 -9.48
N THR A 217 11.34 -12.41 -10.06
CA THR A 217 12.59 -13.16 -10.23
C THR A 217 13.22 -12.85 -11.58
N PRO A 218 14.39 -12.19 -11.65
CA PRO A 218 15.09 -11.94 -12.92
C PRO A 218 15.48 -13.28 -13.59
N ILE A 219 15.26 -13.35 -14.88
CA ILE A 219 15.73 -14.49 -15.68
C ILE A 219 17.15 -14.18 -16.16
N ARG A 220 18.05 -15.12 -15.99
CA ARG A 220 19.41 -15.00 -16.51
C ARG A 220 19.40 -15.06 -18.04
N HIS A 221 20.13 -14.14 -18.67
CA HIS A 221 20.19 -14.02 -20.14
C HIS A 221 20.68 -15.31 -20.83
N ASP A 222 21.59 -16.02 -20.18
CA ASP A 222 22.16 -17.28 -20.68
C ASP A 222 21.20 -18.48 -20.65
N LEU A 223 20.04 -18.33 -20.01
CA LEU A 223 18.97 -19.33 -19.98
C LEU A 223 17.87 -19.06 -21.03
N LEU A 224 18.00 -17.99 -21.81
CA LEU A 224 17.02 -17.59 -22.84
C LEU A 224 17.50 -17.96 -24.27
N ALA A 225 18.61 -18.63 -24.39
CA ALA A 225 19.21 -19.08 -25.66
C ALA A 225 18.70 -20.45 -26.09
#